data_118d6eb5706fbeeb7aa396fe96592f88
#
_entry.id   118d6eb5706fbeeb7aa396fe96592f88
#
_cell.length_a   1.000
_cell.length_b   1.000
_cell.length_c   1.000
_cell.angle_alpha   90.00
_cell.angle_beta   90.00
_cell.angle_gamma   90.00
#
_symmetry.space_group_name_H-M   'P 1'
#
loop_
_entity.id
_entity.type
_entity.pdbx_description
1 polymer ?
#
loop_
_entity_poly.entity_id
_entity_poly.type
_entity_poly.pdbx_seq_one_letter_code
_entity_poly.pdbx_strand_id
1 'polypeptide(L)'
;MIAEERRAKILDALKSKGALSVNDACDLLRVSRMTVHRDLESLSAAGMLRKVHGGAVTIGNGIAGAEAARSFTERKPVNAEAKTRIAQHLAPILAGARNLALDASSTVYEICHTLPLPPEGQSVFVITNGIPHFEALHRRGPAFHVAITGGELHPRTESLVGPLAVRALEGLRFDFAVVSAAGLMEDTGELYDGTPEGAAMKLAFLSRSTKRILALDNSKLNLIAPYPLGLLSDFDLIVTEDGIRDVKRRKGKN
;
A
#
# COMPACT_ATOMS: atom_id res chain seq x y z
N MET A 1 -36.62 4.08 -6.17
CA MET A 1 -35.58 5.13 -6.36
C MET A 1 -35.24 5.18 -7.84
N ILE A 2 -35.40 6.35 -8.49
CA ILE A 2 -35.08 6.54 -9.89
C ILE A 2 -33.57 6.60 -10.15
N ALA A 3 -33.13 6.45 -11.40
CA ALA A 3 -31.72 6.37 -11.75
C ALA A 3 -30.93 7.63 -11.37
N GLU A 4 -31.52 8.80 -11.53
CA GLU A 4 -30.86 10.08 -11.19
C GLU A 4 -30.61 10.22 -9.68
N GLU A 5 -31.58 9.86 -8.84
CA GLU A 5 -31.42 9.87 -7.38
C GLU A 5 -30.33 8.87 -6.93
N ARG A 6 -30.27 7.69 -7.55
CA ARG A 6 -29.21 6.72 -7.25
C ARG A 6 -27.84 7.26 -7.58
N ARG A 7 -27.70 7.86 -8.78
CA ARG A 7 -26.42 8.45 -9.25
C ARG A 7 -26.00 9.63 -8.38
N ALA A 8 -26.94 10.47 -7.95
CA ALA A 8 -26.67 11.55 -6.99
C ALA A 8 -26.12 10.99 -5.67
N LYS A 9 -26.76 9.96 -5.11
CA LYS A 9 -26.28 9.30 -3.87
C LYS A 9 -24.91 8.64 -4.04
N ILE A 10 -24.62 8.06 -5.20
CA ILE A 10 -23.27 7.54 -5.51
C ILE A 10 -22.25 8.67 -5.48
N LEU A 11 -22.53 9.80 -6.14
CA LEU A 11 -21.63 10.95 -6.17
C LEU A 11 -21.43 11.58 -4.80
N ASP A 12 -22.48 11.68 -3.98
CA ASP A 12 -22.40 12.19 -2.62
C ASP A 12 -21.59 11.25 -1.70
N ALA A 13 -21.81 9.95 -1.83
CA ALA A 13 -20.99 8.95 -1.12
C ALA A 13 -19.51 9.02 -1.56
N LEU A 14 -19.25 9.18 -2.85
CA LEU A 14 -17.92 9.38 -3.38
C LEU A 14 -17.29 10.69 -2.91
N LYS A 15 -18.03 11.79 -2.84
CA LYS A 15 -17.53 13.07 -2.29
C LYS A 15 -17.14 12.96 -0.83
N SER A 16 -17.89 12.21 -0.02
CA SER A 16 -17.62 12.05 1.40
C SER A 16 -16.54 11.01 1.70
N LYS A 17 -16.50 9.90 0.94
CA LYS A 17 -15.63 8.74 1.20
C LYS A 17 -14.49 8.62 0.19
N GLY A 18 -14.57 9.31 -0.95
CA GLY A 18 -13.60 9.33 -2.05
C GLY A 18 -13.54 8.08 -2.89
N ALA A 19 -13.98 6.96 -2.34
CA ALA A 19 -14.14 5.70 -3.04
C ALA A 19 -15.46 5.04 -2.59
N LEU A 20 -16.01 4.17 -3.46
CA LEU A 20 -17.24 3.43 -3.18
C LEU A 20 -17.13 2.06 -3.84
N SER A 21 -17.13 0.99 -3.05
CA SER A 21 -17.17 -0.37 -3.58
C SER A 21 -18.56 -0.68 -4.16
N VAL A 22 -18.62 -1.67 -5.06
CA VAL A 22 -19.92 -2.15 -5.61
C VAL A 22 -20.80 -2.69 -4.48
N ASN A 23 -20.22 -3.36 -3.48
CA ASN A 23 -20.96 -3.89 -2.34
C ASN A 23 -21.57 -2.78 -1.50
N ASP A 24 -20.75 -1.79 -1.07
CA ASP A 24 -21.26 -0.64 -0.32
C ASP A 24 -22.32 0.15 -1.08
N ALA A 25 -22.16 0.26 -2.41
CA ALA A 25 -23.17 0.89 -3.26
C ALA A 25 -24.46 0.08 -3.31
N CYS A 26 -24.40 -1.25 -3.36
CA CYS A 26 -25.58 -2.12 -3.29
C CYS A 26 -26.32 -1.93 -1.95
N ASP A 27 -25.60 -1.91 -0.85
CA ASP A 27 -26.15 -1.74 0.51
C ASP A 27 -26.75 -0.35 0.70
N LEU A 28 -26.03 0.69 0.28
CA LEU A 28 -26.47 2.09 0.34
C LEU A 28 -27.76 2.32 -0.46
N LEU A 29 -27.85 1.74 -1.66
CA LEU A 29 -28.91 2.01 -2.63
C LEU A 29 -30.01 0.97 -2.59
N ARG A 30 -29.79 -0.18 -1.96
CA ARG A 30 -30.65 -1.37 -1.93
C ARG A 30 -31.05 -1.84 -3.34
N VAL A 31 -30.05 -1.97 -4.21
CA VAL A 31 -30.21 -2.44 -5.60
C VAL A 31 -29.22 -3.55 -5.93
N SER A 32 -29.46 -4.25 -7.05
CA SER A 32 -28.56 -5.32 -7.49
C SER A 32 -27.21 -4.80 -7.98
N ARG A 33 -26.19 -5.65 -7.91
CA ARG A 33 -24.84 -5.37 -8.46
C ARG A 33 -24.88 -4.90 -9.91
N MET A 34 -25.75 -5.51 -10.73
CA MET A 34 -25.92 -5.15 -12.15
C MET A 34 -26.40 -3.70 -12.30
N THR A 35 -27.33 -3.26 -11.43
CA THR A 35 -27.83 -1.88 -11.42
C THR A 35 -26.72 -0.90 -11.04
N VAL A 36 -25.95 -1.23 -10.00
CA VAL A 36 -24.79 -0.42 -9.59
C VAL A 36 -23.77 -0.30 -10.72
N HIS A 37 -23.40 -1.41 -11.35
CA HIS A 37 -22.45 -1.39 -12.47
C HIS A 37 -22.91 -0.48 -13.61
N ARG A 38 -24.20 -0.52 -13.98
CA ARG A 38 -24.76 0.35 -15.02
C ARG A 38 -24.74 1.83 -14.62
N ASP A 39 -25.06 2.13 -13.36
CA ASP A 39 -25.00 3.52 -12.86
C ASP A 39 -23.57 4.04 -12.82
N LEU A 40 -22.59 3.23 -12.38
CA LEU A 40 -21.18 3.58 -12.40
C LEU A 40 -20.64 3.75 -13.82
N GLU A 41 -21.05 2.93 -14.77
CA GLU A 41 -20.69 3.08 -16.19
C GLU A 41 -21.19 4.39 -16.77
N SER A 42 -22.45 4.73 -16.50
CA SER A 42 -23.04 5.98 -16.96
C SER A 42 -22.34 7.21 -16.38
N LEU A 43 -22.03 7.21 -15.09
CA LEU A 43 -21.31 8.29 -14.42
C LEU A 43 -19.84 8.39 -14.89
N SER A 44 -19.22 7.27 -15.17
CA SER A 44 -17.86 7.23 -15.72
C SER A 44 -17.82 7.77 -17.15
N ALA A 45 -18.78 7.39 -18.00
CA ALA A 45 -18.90 7.92 -19.35
C ALA A 45 -19.18 9.44 -19.37
N ALA A 46 -19.90 9.95 -18.34
CA ALA A 46 -20.13 11.38 -18.14
C ALA A 46 -18.94 12.12 -17.51
N GLY A 47 -17.82 11.44 -17.23
CA GLY A 47 -16.64 12.04 -16.62
C GLY A 47 -16.84 12.47 -15.16
N MET A 48 -17.83 11.94 -14.45
CA MET A 48 -18.18 12.34 -13.08
C MET A 48 -17.48 11.49 -12.01
N LEU A 49 -17.00 10.32 -12.36
CA LEU A 49 -16.21 9.41 -11.54
C LEU A 49 -15.28 8.59 -12.42
N ARG A 50 -14.29 7.93 -11.82
CA ARG A 50 -13.47 6.92 -12.50
C ARG A 50 -13.85 5.55 -11.98
N LYS A 51 -14.28 4.67 -12.90
CA LYS A 51 -14.56 3.27 -12.58
C LYS A 51 -13.23 2.53 -12.36
N VAL A 52 -13.16 1.75 -11.32
CA VAL A 52 -12.06 0.83 -10.99
C VAL A 52 -12.62 -0.57 -10.81
N HIS A 53 -11.74 -1.59 -10.77
CA HIS A 53 -12.21 -2.94 -10.51
C HIS A 53 -12.82 -3.00 -9.11
N GLY A 54 -14.05 -3.51 -8.98
CA GLY A 54 -14.78 -3.60 -7.72
C GLY A 54 -15.51 -2.34 -7.25
N GLY A 55 -15.43 -1.18 -7.98
CA GLY A 55 -16.10 0.04 -7.55
C GLY A 55 -15.84 1.27 -8.39
N ALA A 56 -15.86 2.44 -7.73
CA ALA A 56 -15.57 3.73 -8.35
C ALA A 56 -14.83 4.66 -7.38
N VAL A 57 -14.06 5.59 -7.95
CA VAL A 57 -13.37 6.67 -7.21
C VAL A 57 -13.73 8.03 -7.80
N THR A 58 -13.66 9.09 -6.99
CA THR A 58 -13.87 10.45 -7.48
C THR A 58 -12.82 10.84 -8.52
N ILE A 59 -13.19 11.65 -9.48
CA ILE A 59 -12.25 12.36 -10.33
C ILE A 59 -11.82 13.62 -9.56
N GLY A 60 -10.64 13.54 -8.95
CA GLY A 60 -10.10 14.61 -8.13
C GLY A 60 -10.58 14.55 -6.65
N ASN A 61 -9.64 14.41 -5.73
CA ASN A 61 -9.81 14.55 -4.27
C ASN A 61 -10.81 13.63 -3.53
N GLY A 62 -10.97 12.37 -3.90
CA GLY A 62 -11.62 11.37 -3.05
C GLY A 62 -10.73 10.85 -1.92
N ILE A 63 -11.31 10.16 -0.90
CA ILE A 63 -10.57 9.76 0.32
C ILE A 63 -9.34 8.89 0.02
N ALA A 64 -9.36 8.01 -0.99
CA ALA A 64 -8.14 7.40 -1.50
C ALA A 64 -7.27 8.41 -2.26
N GLY A 65 -7.87 9.37 -2.97
CA GLY A 65 -7.18 10.53 -3.55
C GLY A 65 -6.70 11.51 -2.48
N ALA A 66 -7.40 11.69 -1.38
CA ALA A 66 -6.96 12.52 -0.25
C ALA A 66 -5.79 11.87 0.50
N GLU A 67 -5.81 10.56 0.70
CA GLU A 67 -4.67 9.82 1.29
C GLU A 67 -3.48 9.78 0.33
N ALA A 68 -3.70 9.51 -0.95
CA ALA A 68 -2.69 9.60 -2.00
C ALA A 68 -2.23 11.04 -2.24
N ALA A 69 -3.07 12.03 -1.93
CA ALA A 69 -2.72 13.45 -1.98
C ALA A 69 -1.91 13.92 -0.76
N ARG A 70 -1.96 13.22 0.38
CA ARG A 70 -1.20 13.56 1.59
C ARG A 70 0.29 13.32 1.39
N SER A 71 1.09 14.27 1.87
CA SER A 71 2.54 14.13 1.95
C SER A 71 2.93 13.03 2.95
N PHE A 72 4.18 12.58 2.90
CA PHE A 72 4.71 11.66 3.90
C PHE A 72 4.55 12.22 5.33
N THR A 73 4.90 13.48 5.52
CA THR A 73 4.80 14.19 6.80
C THR A 73 3.36 14.23 7.34
N GLU A 74 2.36 14.43 6.48
CA GLU A 74 0.94 14.40 6.87
C GLU A 74 0.44 12.97 7.18
N ARG A 75 0.96 11.94 6.47
CA ARG A 75 0.57 10.55 6.70
C ARG A 75 1.22 9.95 7.95
N LYS A 76 2.41 10.42 8.34
CA LYS A 76 3.17 9.87 9.45
C LYS A 76 2.36 9.84 10.76
N PRO A 77 1.72 10.94 11.24
CA PRO A 77 0.98 10.95 12.49
C PRO A 77 -0.39 10.23 12.42
N VAL A 78 -0.93 9.98 11.22
CA VAL A 78 -2.22 9.31 11.09
C VAL A 78 -2.11 7.85 11.48
N ASN A 79 -2.94 7.40 12.43
CA ASN A 79 -2.95 6.04 12.96
C ASN A 79 -1.57 5.58 13.51
N ALA A 80 -0.83 6.50 14.16
CA ALA A 80 0.53 6.24 14.64
C ALA A 80 0.62 5.01 15.56
N GLU A 81 -0.35 4.84 16.48
CA GLU A 81 -0.39 3.66 17.37
C GLU A 81 -0.55 2.35 16.60
N ALA A 82 -1.43 2.32 15.59
CA ALA A 82 -1.61 1.14 14.76
C ALA A 82 -0.31 0.78 14.03
N LYS A 83 0.36 1.76 13.43
CA LYS A 83 1.64 1.56 12.75
C LYS A 83 2.74 1.09 13.68
N THR A 84 2.79 1.62 14.90
CA THR A 84 3.73 1.17 15.93
C THR A 84 3.47 -0.30 16.30
N ARG A 85 2.21 -0.71 16.47
CA ARG A 85 1.86 -2.12 16.73
C ARG A 85 2.24 -3.03 15.56
N ILE A 86 1.99 -2.61 14.33
CA ILE A 86 2.42 -3.33 13.12
C ILE A 86 3.94 -3.53 13.13
N ALA A 87 4.71 -2.49 13.42
CA ALA A 87 6.15 -2.57 13.49
C ALA A 87 6.65 -3.52 14.62
N GLN A 88 5.98 -3.53 15.77
CA GLN A 88 6.25 -4.45 16.87
C GLN A 88 5.97 -5.91 16.48
N HIS A 89 4.88 -6.18 15.77
CA HIS A 89 4.57 -7.51 15.25
C HIS A 89 5.60 -8.00 14.22
N LEU A 90 6.15 -7.08 13.42
CA LEU A 90 7.14 -7.40 12.39
C LEU A 90 8.54 -7.63 12.95
N ALA A 91 8.91 -7.01 14.08
CA ALA A 91 10.23 -7.11 14.65
C ALA A 91 10.73 -8.58 14.82
N PRO A 92 9.97 -9.51 15.42
CA PRO A 92 10.42 -10.90 15.57
C PRO A 92 10.50 -11.65 14.22
N ILE A 93 9.67 -11.29 13.22
CA ILE A 93 9.72 -11.91 11.88
C ILE A 93 10.99 -11.52 11.14
N LEU A 94 11.40 -10.25 11.29
CA LEU A 94 12.57 -9.69 10.62
C LEU A 94 13.88 -9.96 11.39
N ALA A 95 13.78 -10.54 12.59
CA ALA A 95 14.97 -10.95 13.34
C ALA A 95 15.74 -12.02 12.57
N GLY A 96 17.04 -11.80 12.38
CA GLY A 96 17.91 -12.70 11.62
C GLY A 96 17.85 -12.53 10.09
N ALA A 97 17.05 -11.63 9.56
CA ALA A 97 17.11 -11.25 8.15
C ALA A 97 18.47 -10.62 7.83
N ARG A 98 19.01 -10.92 6.65
CA ARG A 98 20.29 -10.35 6.19
C ARG A 98 20.09 -9.27 5.14
N ASN A 99 19.07 -9.41 4.32
CA ASN A 99 18.79 -8.51 3.19
C ASN A 99 17.33 -8.12 3.20
N LEU A 100 17.04 -6.85 3.40
CA LEU A 100 15.68 -6.30 3.51
C LEU A 100 15.43 -5.25 2.43
N ALA A 101 14.23 -5.28 1.85
CA ALA A 101 13.69 -4.21 1.03
C ALA A 101 12.49 -3.56 1.75
N LEU A 102 12.57 -2.27 1.99
CA LEU A 102 11.56 -1.49 2.69
C LEU A 102 11.02 -0.36 1.80
N ASP A 103 9.71 -0.32 1.58
CA ASP A 103 9.10 0.76 0.79
C ASP A 103 9.02 2.08 1.56
N ALA A 104 8.73 3.18 0.85
CA ALA A 104 8.66 4.54 1.40
C ALA A 104 7.32 4.88 2.07
N SER A 105 6.57 3.90 2.56
CA SER A 105 5.30 4.16 3.23
C SER A 105 5.48 4.58 4.69
N SER A 106 4.54 5.38 5.20
CA SER A 106 4.58 5.81 6.61
C SER A 106 4.36 4.66 7.60
N THR A 107 3.75 3.54 7.17
CA THR A 107 3.60 2.33 7.99
C THR A 107 4.95 1.60 8.10
N VAL A 108 5.65 1.44 6.98
CA VAL A 108 6.98 0.80 6.95
C VAL A 108 8.04 1.67 7.62
N TYR A 109 7.86 2.98 7.65
CA TYR A 109 8.75 3.89 8.38
C TYR A 109 8.90 3.53 9.86
N GLU A 110 7.83 3.11 10.53
CA GLU A 110 7.88 2.72 11.95
C GLU A 110 8.77 1.49 12.17
N ILE A 111 8.90 0.62 11.17
CA ILE A 111 9.80 -0.55 11.22
C ILE A 111 11.26 -0.11 11.33
N CYS A 112 11.64 1.01 10.71
CA CYS A 112 13.00 1.52 10.79
C CYS A 112 13.45 1.78 12.23
N HIS A 113 12.52 2.03 13.15
CA HIS A 113 12.80 2.27 14.56
C HIS A 113 12.80 0.99 15.41
N THR A 114 12.05 -0.03 15.01
CA THR A 114 11.84 -1.28 15.75
C THR A 114 12.62 -2.47 15.22
N LEU A 115 13.25 -2.34 14.04
CA LEU A 115 14.03 -3.41 13.43
C LEU A 115 15.08 -3.95 14.42
N PRO A 116 15.12 -5.26 14.71
CA PRO A 116 16.08 -5.81 15.67
C PRO A 116 17.53 -5.57 15.24
N LEU A 117 18.40 -5.35 16.20
CA LEU A 117 19.84 -5.36 15.94
C LEU A 117 20.26 -6.79 15.59
N PRO A 118 21.12 -6.96 14.59
CA PRO A 118 21.70 -8.26 14.30
C PRO A 118 22.61 -8.73 15.44
N PRO A 119 22.93 -10.03 15.51
CA PRO A 119 23.95 -10.53 16.42
C PRO A 119 25.28 -9.79 16.26
N GLU A 120 26.07 -9.77 17.34
CA GLU A 120 27.38 -9.12 17.33
C GLU A 120 28.25 -9.60 16.18
N GLY A 121 28.95 -8.69 15.52
CA GLY A 121 29.78 -8.97 14.36
C GLY A 121 29.03 -9.21 13.04
N GLN A 122 27.70 -9.13 13.03
CA GLN A 122 26.88 -9.21 11.83
C GLN A 122 26.29 -7.86 11.47
N SER A 123 25.90 -7.71 10.21
CA SER A 123 25.17 -6.55 9.71
C SER A 123 23.98 -6.96 8.87
N VAL A 124 22.97 -6.10 8.82
CA VAL A 124 21.80 -6.25 7.95
C VAL A 124 21.92 -5.25 6.80
N PHE A 125 21.83 -5.74 5.57
CA PHE A 125 21.67 -4.89 4.41
C PHE A 125 20.21 -4.49 4.27
N VAL A 126 19.94 -3.19 4.21
CA VAL A 126 18.59 -2.66 4.01
C VAL A 126 18.60 -1.71 2.84
N ILE A 127 17.76 -1.96 1.85
CA ILE A 127 17.52 -1.00 0.78
C ILE A 127 16.12 -0.40 0.91
N THR A 128 16.02 0.89 0.69
CA THR A 128 14.75 1.62 0.67
C THR A 128 14.75 2.65 -0.46
N ASN A 129 13.56 3.05 -0.87
CA ASN A 129 13.41 4.21 -1.75
C ASN A 129 12.92 5.46 -1.01
N GLY A 130 12.73 5.40 0.32
CA GLY A 130 12.29 6.50 1.16
C GLY A 130 13.45 7.26 1.80
N ILE A 131 13.54 8.57 1.58
CA ILE A 131 14.59 9.41 2.20
C ILE A 131 14.49 9.36 3.74
N PRO A 132 13.31 9.57 4.36
CA PRO A 132 13.18 9.47 5.82
C PRO A 132 13.56 8.08 6.37
N HIS A 133 13.28 7.01 5.62
CA HIS A 133 13.61 5.64 6.00
C HIS A 133 15.12 5.43 6.03
N PHE A 134 15.79 5.87 4.95
CA PHE A 134 17.25 5.84 4.87
C PHE A 134 17.89 6.58 6.06
N GLU A 135 17.46 7.80 6.33
CA GLU A 135 17.99 8.58 7.44
C GLU A 135 17.73 7.95 8.81
N ALA A 136 16.51 7.42 9.03
CA ALA A 136 16.16 6.78 10.29
C ALA A 136 17.03 5.56 10.57
N LEU A 137 17.24 4.71 9.56
CA LEU A 137 18.09 3.51 9.68
C LEU A 137 19.57 3.86 9.79
N HIS A 138 20.05 4.83 9.02
CA HIS A 138 21.46 5.27 9.08
C HIS A 138 21.85 5.76 10.47
N ARG A 139 20.97 6.48 11.14
CA ARG A 139 21.18 6.95 12.52
C ARG A 139 21.27 5.83 13.56
N ARG A 140 20.84 4.60 13.25
CA ARG A 140 20.93 3.45 14.16
C ARG A 140 22.33 2.80 14.22
N GLY A 141 23.27 3.26 13.42
CA GLY A 141 24.66 2.88 13.48
C GLY A 141 25.07 1.77 12.48
N PRO A 142 26.31 1.30 12.57
CA PRO A 142 26.97 0.48 11.54
C PRO A 142 26.42 -0.95 11.43
N ALA A 143 25.59 -1.38 12.36
CA ALA A 143 24.91 -2.68 12.28
C ALA A 143 23.91 -2.75 11.09
N PHE A 144 23.50 -1.60 10.57
CA PHE A 144 22.64 -1.49 9.38
C PHE A 144 23.43 -0.89 8.22
N HIS A 145 23.70 -1.72 7.22
CA HIS A 145 24.24 -1.26 5.94
C HIS A 145 23.08 -0.79 5.07
N VAL A 146 22.84 0.51 5.07
CA VAL A 146 21.65 1.09 4.44
C VAL A 146 21.99 1.66 3.07
N ALA A 147 21.20 1.27 2.06
CA ALA A 147 21.25 1.82 0.71
C ALA A 147 19.93 2.52 0.36
N ILE A 148 20.02 3.53 -0.49
CA ILE A 148 18.85 4.16 -1.10
C ILE A 148 18.90 3.93 -2.62
N THR A 149 17.74 3.66 -3.24
CA THR A 149 17.67 3.24 -4.64
C THR A 149 18.19 4.26 -5.66
N GLY A 150 18.26 5.56 -5.29
CA GLY A 150 18.43 6.59 -6.31
C GLY A 150 17.15 6.78 -7.15
N GLY A 151 17.23 7.57 -8.21
CA GLY A 151 16.09 7.88 -9.08
C GLY A 151 15.62 9.32 -8.96
N GLU A 152 14.37 9.58 -9.36
CA GLU A 152 13.74 10.90 -9.32
C GLU A 152 13.06 11.12 -7.97
N LEU A 153 13.23 12.31 -7.40
CA LEU A 153 12.54 12.66 -6.16
C LEU A 153 11.04 12.88 -6.43
N HIS A 154 10.22 12.12 -5.73
CA HIS A 154 8.79 12.40 -5.59
C HIS A 154 8.58 13.23 -4.31
N PRO A 155 8.42 14.58 -4.40
CA PRO A 155 8.53 15.47 -3.24
C PRO A 155 7.51 15.16 -2.15
N ARG A 156 6.28 14.81 -2.54
CA ARG A 156 5.17 14.58 -1.61
C ARG A 156 5.33 13.31 -0.79
N THR A 157 5.91 12.26 -1.36
CA THR A 157 6.15 11.00 -0.64
C THR A 157 7.54 10.92 -0.04
N GLU A 158 8.39 11.92 -0.29
CA GLU A 158 9.79 11.97 0.13
C GLU A 158 10.54 10.68 -0.26
N SER A 159 10.27 10.21 -1.48
CA SER A 159 10.80 8.96 -1.99
C SER A 159 11.42 9.10 -3.36
N LEU A 160 12.33 8.20 -3.68
CA LEU A 160 12.97 8.10 -4.97
C LEU A 160 12.22 7.08 -5.82
N VAL A 161 11.88 7.47 -7.05
CA VAL A 161 11.02 6.70 -7.93
C VAL A 161 11.56 6.72 -9.37
N GLY A 162 10.80 6.10 -10.28
CA GLY A 162 11.10 6.11 -11.70
C GLY A 162 12.01 4.96 -12.14
N PRO A 163 12.32 4.88 -13.46
CA PRO A 163 13.07 3.75 -14.04
C PRO A 163 14.47 3.53 -13.46
N LEU A 164 15.14 4.61 -13.03
CA LEU A 164 16.45 4.50 -12.40
C LEU A 164 16.36 3.83 -11.04
N ALA A 165 15.35 4.19 -10.23
CA ALA A 165 15.12 3.57 -8.92
C ALA A 165 14.79 2.07 -9.05
N VAL A 166 13.97 1.69 -10.04
CA VAL A 166 13.64 0.29 -10.30
C VAL A 166 14.87 -0.49 -10.77
N ARG A 167 15.68 0.07 -11.66
CA ARG A 167 16.92 -0.57 -12.15
C ARG A 167 17.98 -0.74 -11.07
N ALA A 168 18.04 0.15 -10.09
CA ALA A 168 18.98 0.02 -8.97
C ALA A 168 18.80 -1.30 -8.17
N LEU A 169 17.67 -1.98 -8.34
CA LEU A 169 17.39 -3.27 -7.71
C LEU A 169 17.84 -4.47 -8.57
N GLU A 170 18.33 -4.25 -9.77
CA GLU A 170 18.77 -5.33 -10.66
C GLU A 170 19.94 -6.10 -10.04
N GLY A 171 19.86 -7.42 -10.10
CA GLY A 171 20.86 -8.32 -9.48
C GLY A 171 20.72 -8.51 -7.98
N LEU A 172 19.92 -7.69 -7.28
CA LEU A 172 19.71 -7.84 -5.85
C LEU A 172 18.65 -8.92 -5.55
N ARG A 173 18.78 -9.55 -4.38
CA ARG A 173 17.80 -10.47 -3.81
C ARG A 173 17.63 -10.17 -2.32
N PHE A 174 16.40 -10.28 -1.84
CA PHE A 174 16.05 -9.96 -0.46
C PHE A 174 15.41 -11.16 0.24
N ASP A 175 15.68 -11.29 1.52
CA ASP A 175 15.00 -12.27 2.37
C ASP A 175 13.53 -11.87 2.50
N PHE A 176 13.30 -10.56 2.75
CA PHE A 176 11.97 -9.99 2.87
C PHE A 176 11.85 -8.67 2.10
N ALA A 177 10.70 -8.48 1.46
CA ALA A 177 10.18 -7.16 1.15
C ALA A 177 9.02 -6.83 2.07
N VAL A 178 9.07 -5.67 2.71
CA VAL A 178 7.94 -5.14 3.48
C VAL A 178 7.42 -3.91 2.76
N VAL A 179 6.18 -3.98 2.33
CA VAL A 179 5.49 -2.89 1.64
C VAL A 179 4.13 -2.62 2.28
N SER A 180 3.63 -1.41 2.12
CA SER A 180 2.26 -1.06 2.47
C SER A 180 1.43 -0.80 1.21
N ALA A 181 0.11 -0.60 1.39
CA ALA A 181 -0.80 -0.23 0.32
C ALA A 181 -1.66 0.97 0.72
N ALA A 182 -2.24 1.65 -0.26
CA ALA A 182 -3.22 2.70 -0.02
C ALA A 182 -4.62 2.14 0.23
N GLY A 183 -4.88 0.90 -0.20
CA GLY A 183 -6.13 0.21 0.04
C GLY A 183 -6.05 -1.29 -0.25
N LEU A 184 -6.90 -2.05 0.43
CA LEU A 184 -7.13 -3.48 0.25
C LEU A 184 -8.64 -3.76 0.24
N MET A 185 -9.15 -4.36 -0.82
CA MET A 185 -10.50 -4.91 -0.85
C MET A 185 -10.50 -6.32 -0.29
N GLU A 186 -11.14 -6.55 0.85
CA GLU A 186 -11.10 -7.85 1.54
C GLU A 186 -11.85 -8.96 0.79
N ASP A 187 -12.92 -8.62 0.07
CA ASP A 187 -13.73 -9.57 -0.68
C ASP A 187 -13.03 -10.10 -1.94
N THR A 188 -12.28 -9.24 -2.63
CA THR A 188 -11.56 -9.61 -3.87
C THR A 188 -10.07 -9.87 -3.65
N GLY A 189 -9.51 -9.36 -2.56
CA GLY A 189 -8.07 -9.36 -2.28
C GLY A 189 -7.28 -8.37 -3.12
N GLU A 190 -7.93 -7.44 -3.81
CA GLU A 190 -7.27 -6.45 -4.65
C GLU A 190 -6.59 -5.37 -3.80
N LEU A 191 -5.35 -5.08 -4.17
CA LEU A 191 -4.51 -4.07 -3.54
C LEU A 191 -4.31 -2.87 -4.46
N TYR A 192 -4.23 -1.71 -3.84
CA TYR A 192 -4.11 -0.44 -4.56
C TYR A 192 -3.04 0.47 -3.95
N ASP A 193 -2.42 1.27 -4.83
CA ASP A 193 -1.49 2.34 -4.46
C ASP A 193 -2.02 3.73 -4.84
N GLY A 194 -1.47 4.75 -4.20
CA GLY A 194 -1.84 6.14 -4.46
C GLY A 194 -1.19 6.74 -5.70
N THR A 195 -0.06 6.15 -6.17
CA THR A 195 0.71 6.64 -7.32
C THR A 195 1.20 5.49 -8.18
N PRO A 196 1.33 5.68 -9.52
CA PRO A 196 1.83 4.63 -10.40
C PRO A 196 3.31 4.32 -10.13
N GLU A 197 4.09 5.33 -9.76
CA GLU A 197 5.52 5.17 -9.44
C GLU A 197 5.71 4.39 -8.14
N GLY A 198 4.87 4.65 -7.12
CA GLY A 198 4.85 3.91 -5.86
C GLY A 198 4.50 2.44 -6.09
N ALA A 199 3.47 2.16 -6.89
CA ALA A 199 3.11 0.79 -7.28
C ALA A 199 4.26 0.09 -7.99
N ALA A 200 4.91 0.74 -8.96
CA ALA A 200 6.05 0.18 -9.70
C ALA A 200 7.23 -0.17 -8.78
N MET A 201 7.57 0.71 -7.82
CA MET A 201 8.62 0.45 -6.84
C MET A 201 8.32 -0.74 -5.94
N LYS A 202 7.10 -0.83 -5.41
CA LYS A 202 6.65 -1.95 -4.57
C LYS A 202 6.70 -3.27 -5.32
N LEU A 203 6.19 -3.32 -6.54
CA LEU A 203 6.29 -4.49 -7.41
C LEU A 203 7.73 -4.90 -7.68
N ALA A 204 8.63 -3.93 -7.85
CA ALA A 204 10.04 -4.20 -8.03
C ALA A 204 10.70 -4.82 -6.79
N PHE A 205 10.37 -4.36 -5.58
CA PHE A 205 10.82 -4.98 -4.32
C PHE A 205 10.25 -6.40 -4.17
N LEU A 206 8.93 -6.56 -4.35
CA LEU A 206 8.24 -7.85 -4.20
C LEU A 206 8.78 -8.93 -5.16
N SER A 207 9.07 -8.56 -6.42
CA SER A 207 9.57 -9.51 -7.43
C SER A 207 10.97 -10.06 -7.12
N ARG A 208 11.72 -9.41 -6.24
CA ARG A 208 13.10 -9.75 -5.88
C ARG A 208 13.24 -10.35 -4.48
N SER A 209 12.12 -10.59 -3.80
CA SER A 209 12.12 -11.02 -2.41
C SER A 209 11.60 -12.45 -2.26
N THR A 210 12.23 -13.19 -1.35
CA THR A 210 11.83 -14.56 -1.02
C THR A 210 10.51 -14.57 -0.28
N LYS A 211 10.34 -13.69 0.70
CA LYS A 211 9.08 -13.46 1.44
C LYS A 211 8.57 -12.05 1.24
N ARG A 212 7.28 -11.94 1.02
CA ARG A 212 6.56 -10.71 0.70
C ARG A 212 5.58 -10.41 1.80
N ILE A 213 5.78 -9.28 2.48
CA ILE A 213 4.97 -8.89 3.64
C ILE A 213 4.20 -7.62 3.31
N LEU A 214 2.89 -7.67 3.49
CA LEU A 214 2.02 -6.51 3.46
C LEU A 214 1.83 -5.99 4.88
N ALA A 215 2.28 -4.77 5.15
CA ALA A 215 2.08 -4.06 6.40
C ALA A 215 0.98 -3.00 6.21
N LEU A 216 -0.18 -3.19 6.83
CA LEU A 216 -1.36 -2.39 6.53
C LEU A 216 -2.16 -2.12 7.81
N ASP A 217 -2.45 -0.86 8.12
CA ASP A 217 -3.41 -0.55 9.20
C ASP A 217 -4.86 -0.76 8.72
N ASN A 218 -5.74 -1.15 9.64
CA ASN A 218 -7.12 -1.52 9.33
C ASN A 218 -7.93 -0.40 8.67
N SER A 219 -7.51 0.85 8.78
CA SER A 219 -8.19 1.96 8.09
C SER A 219 -8.06 1.88 6.56
N LYS A 220 -7.20 1.01 6.04
CA LYS A 220 -7.00 0.78 4.61
C LYS A 220 -7.84 -0.37 4.07
N LEU A 221 -8.53 -1.11 4.94
CA LEU A 221 -9.44 -2.18 4.53
C LEU A 221 -10.65 -1.58 3.82
N ASN A 222 -11.06 -2.25 2.75
CA ASN A 222 -12.17 -1.88 1.89
C ASN A 222 -12.04 -0.48 1.27
N LEU A 223 -10.80 0.00 1.10
CA LEU A 223 -10.48 1.20 0.34
C LEU A 223 -9.93 0.88 -1.04
N ILE A 224 -10.33 1.70 -2.01
CA ILE A 224 -9.84 1.66 -3.39
C ILE A 224 -8.99 2.89 -3.64
N ALA A 225 -7.80 2.71 -4.23
CA ALA A 225 -6.95 3.80 -4.69
C ALA A 225 -6.73 3.72 -6.21
N PRO A 226 -6.19 4.79 -6.83
CA PRO A 226 -6.16 4.92 -8.28
C PRO A 226 -5.36 3.85 -9.04
N TYR A 227 -4.34 3.25 -8.42
CA TYR A 227 -3.41 2.38 -9.15
C TYR A 227 -3.39 0.98 -8.56
N PRO A 228 -3.67 -0.06 -9.37
CA PRO A 228 -3.57 -1.44 -8.92
C PRO A 228 -2.15 -1.78 -8.50
N LEU A 229 -2.01 -2.47 -7.36
CA LEU A 229 -0.74 -2.98 -6.87
C LEU A 229 -0.61 -4.51 -7.04
N GLY A 230 -1.71 -5.23 -7.12
CA GLY A 230 -1.76 -6.68 -7.23
C GLY A 230 -2.84 -7.29 -6.35
N LEU A 231 -2.65 -8.51 -5.94
CA LEU A 231 -3.58 -9.26 -5.10
C LEU A 231 -2.95 -9.60 -3.75
N LEU A 232 -3.75 -9.71 -2.72
CA LEU A 232 -3.31 -10.18 -1.40
C LEU A 232 -2.64 -11.56 -1.51
N SER A 233 -3.11 -12.43 -2.41
CA SER A 233 -2.51 -13.74 -2.69
C SER A 233 -1.07 -13.70 -3.25
N ASP A 234 -0.57 -12.53 -3.65
CA ASP A 234 0.82 -12.33 -4.07
C ASP A 234 1.78 -12.19 -2.88
N PHE A 235 1.24 -12.08 -1.67
CA PHE A 235 1.99 -11.94 -0.43
C PHE A 235 2.02 -13.26 0.36
N ASP A 236 3.00 -13.38 1.25
CA ASP A 236 3.11 -14.49 2.19
C ASP A 236 2.40 -14.18 3.52
N LEU A 237 2.55 -12.93 3.98
CA LEU A 237 1.99 -12.44 5.23
C LEU A 237 1.27 -11.12 5.02
N ILE A 238 0.19 -10.92 5.77
CA ILE A 238 -0.37 -9.60 6.07
C ILE A 238 -0.22 -9.35 7.57
N VAL A 239 0.26 -8.16 7.90
CA VAL A 239 0.45 -7.71 9.28
C VAL A 239 -0.33 -6.42 9.49
N THR A 240 -1.25 -6.46 10.44
CA THR A 240 -2.04 -5.31 10.87
C THR A 240 -1.77 -5.02 12.34
N GLU A 241 -2.37 -3.98 12.88
CA GLU A 241 -2.31 -3.69 14.32
C GLU A 241 -2.92 -4.79 15.19
N ASP A 242 -3.76 -5.67 14.61
CA ASP A 242 -4.38 -6.78 15.31
C ASP A 242 -3.52 -8.05 15.32
N GLY A 243 -2.45 -8.09 14.51
CA GLY A 243 -1.51 -9.20 14.47
C GLY A 243 -1.09 -9.62 13.06
N ILE A 244 -0.55 -10.83 13.01
CA ILE A 244 0.03 -11.47 11.82
C ILE A 244 -0.92 -12.52 11.30
N ARG A 245 -1.11 -12.56 9.99
CA ARG A 245 -1.91 -13.58 9.31
C ARG A 245 -1.18 -14.10 8.08
N ASP A 246 -1.04 -15.43 7.97
CA ASP A 246 -0.56 -16.09 6.77
C ASP A 246 -1.57 -15.90 5.62
N VAL A 247 -1.06 -15.54 4.47
CA VAL A 247 -1.87 -15.44 3.26
C VAL A 247 -1.81 -16.77 2.52
N LYS A 248 -2.98 -17.40 2.31
CA LYS A 248 -3.05 -18.61 1.49
C LYS A 248 -2.76 -18.26 0.05
N ARG A 249 -1.59 -18.64 -0.46
CA ARG A 249 -1.26 -18.49 -1.88
C ARG A 249 -2.27 -19.25 -2.73
N ARG A 250 -2.79 -18.63 -3.78
CA ARG A 250 -3.46 -19.38 -4.84
C ARG A 250 -2.42 -20.34 -5.42
N LYS A 251 -2.68 -21.67 -5.31
CA LYS A 251 -1.87 -22.68 -6.03
C LYS A 251 -1.94 -22.29 -7.50
N GLY A 252 -0.78 -21.92 -8.08
CA GLY A 252 -0.69 -21.57 -9.48
C GLY A 252 -1.27 -22.70 -10.31
N LYS A 253 -2.12 -22.37 -11.27
CA LYS A 253 -2.39 -23.27 -12.39
C LYS A 253 -1.09 -23.35 -13.17
N ASN A 254 -0.44 -24.51 -13.13
CA ASN A 254 0.61 -24.88 -14.08
C ASN A 254 0.07 -24.80 -15.51
#